data_d203cf60f72bf9fb0e34576f56a843aa
#
_entry.id   d203cf60f72bf9fb0e34576f56a843aa
#
_cell.length_a   1.000
_cell.length_b   1.000
_cell.length_c   1.000
_cell.angle_alpha   90.00
_cell.angle_beta   90.00
_cell.angle_gamma   90.00
#
_symmetry.space_group_name_H-M   'P 1'
#
loop_
_entity.id
_entity.type
_entity.pdbx_description
1 polymer ?
#
loop_
_entity_poly.entity_id
_entity_poly.type
_entity_poly.pdbx_seq_one_letter_code
_entity_poly.pdbx_strand_id
1 'polypeptide(L)'
;FYRKSQTPTSTIDLSWTNPAKFLDIWLYAFLPILQHEKFNLSLSYTIQATVLYEINNYISHLINRNDRLAFLSPQQKETFLNLIKEAVSLIDKNIIWKSTLLSPKCKIITLEYFKKTKSVQPLVEIIEINRKKQYLTVSFYSGYKFNSALSLSTSIKWTLLNQELIMHE
;
A
#
# COMPACT_ATOMS: atom_id res chain seq x y z
N PHE A 1 -22.12 1.25 17.33
CA PHE A 1 -22.65 0.42 16.23
C PHE A 1 -22.64 1.25 14.95
N TYR A 2 -21.70 0.98 14.05
CA TYR A 2 -21.63 1.64 12.73
C TYR A 2 -22.62 0.94 11.78
N ARG A 3 -23.70 1.62 11.44
CA ARG A 3 -24.66 1.09 10.45
C ARG A 3 -24.09 1.33 9.06
N LYS A 4 -23.61 0.29 8.41
CA LYS A 4 -23.23 0.35 6.99
C LYS A 4 -24.53 0.49 6.18
N SER A 5 -24.84 1.69 5.69
CA SER A 5 -25.95 1.88 4.76
C SER A 5 -25.59 1.29 3.39
N GLN A 6 -26.56 0.73 2.68
CA GLN A 6 -26.36 0.19 1.34
C GLN A 6 -26.08 1.28 0.30
N THR A 7 -26.41 2.53 0.61
CA THR A 7 -26.07 3.70 -0.20
C THR A 7 -24.93 4.44 0.49
N PRO A 8 -23.87 4.86 -0.26
CA PRO A 8 -22.75 5.64 0.30
C PRO A 8 -23.28 7.02 0.71
N THR A 9 -23.62 7.15 2.00
CA THR A 9 -24.17 8.39 2.58
C THR A 9 -23.21 9.03 3.59
N SER A 10 -22.11 8.35 3.94
CA SER A 10 -21.15 8.92 4.85
C SER A 10 -20.23 9.91 4.12
N THR A 11 -19.85 10.97 4.80
CA THR A 11 -18.87 11.96 4.31
C THR A 11 -17.57 11.29 3.89
N ILE A 12 -17.18 10.20 4.55
CA ILE A 12 -15.99 9.42 4.23
C ILE A 12 -16.16 8.71 2.89
N ASP A 13 -17.31 8.05 2.65
CA ASP A 13 -17.56 7.36 1.37
C ASP A 13 -17.63 8.35 0.21
N LEU A 14 -18.29 9.49 0.39
CA LEU A 14 -18.38 10.55 -0.60
C LEU A 14 -17.04 11.20 -0.90
N SER A 15 -16.12 11.22 0.06
CA SER A 15 -14.78 11.80 -0.14
C SER A 15 -13.96 11.05 -1.21
N TRP A 16 -14.23 9.75 -1.42
CA TRP A 16 -13.52 8.95 -2.43
C TRP A 16 -13.91 9.26 -3.88
N THR A 17 -14.91 10.09 -4.10
CA THR A 17 -15.28 10.61 -5.42
C THR A 17 -14.95 12.11 -5.57
N ASN A 18 -14.29 12.71 -4.59
CA ASN A 18 -13.92 14.12 -4.60
C ASN A 18 -12.46 14.28 -5.04
N PRO A 19 -12.19 15.02 -6.16
CA PRO A 19 -10.81 15.28 -6.60
C PRO A 19 -9.92 15.93 -5.56
N ALA A 20 -10.44 16.77 -4.66
CA ALA A 20 -9.69 17.42 -3.60
C ALA A 20 -9.02 16.41 -2.66
N LYS A 21 -9.63 15.26 -2.40
CA LYS A 21 -9.02 14.18 -1.62
C LYS A 21 -7.75 13.66 -2.27
N PHE A 22 -7.70 13.62 -3.60
CA PHE A 22 -6.58 13.07 -4.36
C PHE A 22 -5.49 14.11 -4.66
N LEU A 23 -5.83 15.38 -4.68
CA LEU A 23 -4.91 16.45 -5.08
C LEU A 23 -4.63 17.39 -3.91
N ASP A 24 -5.65 18.06 -3.38
CA ASP A 24 -5.49 19.17 -2.45
C ASP A 24 -4.94 18.71 -1.10
N ILE A 25 -5.39 17.59 -0.57
CA ILE A 25 -4.89 17.04 0.69
C ILE A 25 -3.39 16.72 0.60
N TRP A 26 -2.94 16.19 -0.54
CA TRP A 26 -1.52 15.91 -0.75
C TRP A 26 -0.72 17.18 -0.93
N LEU A 27 -1.21 18.11 -1.74
CA LEU A 27 -0.52 19.35 -2.08
C LEU A 27 -0.45 20.31 -0.89
N TYR A 28 -1.54 20.46 -0.12
CA TYR A 28 -1.65 21.49 0.91
C TYR A 28 -1.52 20.98 2.35
N ALA A 29 -1.53 19.67 2.57
CA ALA A 29 -1.37 19.11 3.90
C ALA A 29 -0.16 18.17 4.00
N PHE A 30 -0.17 17.01 3.35
CA PHE A 30 0.86 16.00 3.58
C PHE A 30 2.24 16.38 3.08
N LEU A 31 2.37 16.93 1.88
CA LEU A 31 3.67 17.36 1.36
C LEU A 31 4.29 18.51 2.15
N PRO A 32 3.57 19.61 2.45
CA PRO A 32 4.13 20.69 3.27
C PRO A 32 4.59 20.22 4.65
N ILE A 33 3.83 19.34 5.33
CA ILE A 33 4.23 18.79 6.63
C ILE A 33 5.51 17.96 6.50
N LEU A 34 5.59 17.05 5.52
CA LEU A 34 6.79 16.25 5.30
C LEU A 34 8.01 17.09 4.92
N GLN A 35 7.83 18.13 4.12
CA GLN A 35 8.90 19.03 3.71
C GLN A 35 9.38 19.88 4.87
N HIS A 36 8.48 20.48 5.65
CA HIS A 36 8.82 21.31 6.81
C HIS A 36 9.63 20.53 7.85
N GLU A 37 9.20 19.33 8.20
CA GLU A 37 9.90 18.48 9.16
C GLU A 37 11.28 18.03 8.67
N LYS A 38 11.46 17.84 7.36
CA LYS A 38 12.76 17.49 6.78
C LYS A 38 13.80 18.58 6.99
N PHE A 39 13.39 19.85 6.97
CA PHE A 39 14.30 20.98 7.25
C PHE A 39 14.69 21.09 8.73
N ASN A 40 13.90 20.53 9.64
CA ASN A 40 14.14 20.57 11.09
C ASN A 40 14.94 19.38 11.64
N LEU A 41 15.72 18.70 10.80
CA LEU A 41 16.70 17.65 11.12
C LEU A 41 16.19 16.28 11.58
N SER A 42 14.94 16.11 11.94
CA SER A 42 14.38 14.76 12.13
C SER A 42 12.89 14.74 11.81
N LEU A 43 12.58 14.13 10.68
CA LEU A 43 11.19 13.85 10.35
C LEU A 43 10.60 12.93 11.43
N SER A 44 9.65 13.44 12.21
CA SER A 44 9.01 12.70 13.27
C SER A 44 8.48 11.35 12.74
N TYR A 45 8.79 10.25 13.44
CA TYR A 45 8.24 8.93 13.13
C TYR A 45 6.71 8.96 13.00
N THR A 46 6.05 9.70 13.90
CA THR A 46 4.57 9.81 13.92
C THR A 46 4.04 10.41 12.62
N ILE A 47 4.67 11.48 12.12
CA ILE A 47 4.25 12.14 10.87
C ILE A 47 4.44 11.19 9.69
N GLN A 48 5.60 10.54 9.59
CA GLN A 48 5.85 9.58 8.52
C GLN A 48 4.88 8.40 8.59
N ALA A 49 4.60 7.88 9.78
CA ALA A 49 3.65 6.78 9.98
C ALA A 49 2.21 7.18 9.61
N THR A 50 1.81 8.43 9.92
CA THR A 50 0.49 8.94 9.54
C THR A 50 0.34 9.05 8.03
N VAL A 51 1.34 9.58 7.34
CA VAL A 51 1.31 9.68 5.87
C VAL A 51 1.35 8.29 5.24
N LEU A 52 2.12 7.34 5.80
CA LEU A 52 2.13 5.95 5.35
C LEU A 52 0.78 5.27 5.51
N TYR A 53 0.07 5.53 6.60
CA TYR A 53 -1.28 5.02 6.80
C TYR A 53 -2.23 5.49 5.68
N GLU A 54 -2.17 6.76 5.32
CA GLU A 54 -2.96 7.27 4.20
C GLU A 54 -2.54 6.65 2.86
N ILE A 55 -1.24 6.54 2.59
CA ILE A 55 -0.74 5.85 1.39
C ILE A 55 -1.29 4.42 1.31
N ASN A 56 -1.28 3.69 2.44
CA ASN A 56 -1.86 2.35 2.50
C ASN A 56 -3.35 2.33 2.14
N ASN A 57 -4.11 3.31 2.64
CA ASN A 57 -5.54 3.44 2.32
C ASN A 57 -5.74 3.66 0.81
N TYR A 58 -4.97 4.55 0.19
CA TYR A 58 -5.05 4.78 -1.26
C TYR A 58 -4.66 3.54 -2.06
N ILE A 59 -3.52 2.90 -1.75
CA ILE A 59 -3.09 1.69 -2.45
C ILE A 59 -4.15 0.60 -2.31
N SER A 60 -4.63 0.33 -1.10
CA SER A 60 -5.61 -0.72 -0.83
C SER A 60 -6.95 -0.47 -1.52
N HIS A 61 -7.35 0.80 -1.65
CA HIS A 61 -8.61 1.19 -2.25
C HIS A 61 -8.57 1.22 -3.79
N LEU A 62 -7.42 1.56 -4.38
CA LEU A 62 -7.29 1.87 -5.79
C LEU A 62 -6.61 0.78 -6.62
N ILE A 63 -5.87 -0.12 -5.97
CA ILE A 63 -5.11 -1.14 -6.69
C ILE A 63 -6.04 -2.02 -7.53
N ASN A 64 -5.75 -2.12 -8.83
CA ASN A 64 -6.57 -2.83 -9.82
C ASN A 64 -8.03 -2.33 -9.94
N ARG A 65 -8.30 -1.11 -9.52
CA ARG A 65 -9.64 -0.51 -9.50
C ARG A 65 -9.65 0.82 -10.27
N ASN A 66 -9.35 0.76 -11.56
CA ASN A 66 -9.37 1.94 -12.44
C ASN A 66 -10.74 2.61 -12.50
N ASP A 67 -11.81 1.84 -12.29
CA ASP A 67 -13.18 2.32 -12.17
C ASP A 67 -13.32 3.39 -11.08
N ARG A 68 -12.60 3.25 -9.97
CA ARG A 68 -12.64 4.18 -8.84
C ARG A 68 -11.95 5.52 -9.09
N LEU A 69 -11.20 5.61 -10.16
CA LEU A 69 -10.56 6.86 -10.59
C LEU A 69 -11.19 7.45 -11.85
N ALA A 70 -12.36 6.95 -12.27
CA ALA A 70 -13.01 7.39 -13.52
C ALA A 70 -13.41 8.88 -13.48
N PHE A 71 -13.64 9.44 -12.29
CA PHE A 71 -13.99 10.85 -12.10
C PHE A 71 -12.80 11.82 -12.22
N LEU A 72 -11.57 11.32 -12.19
CA LEU A 72 -10.36 12.12 -12.40
C LEU A 72 -9.98 12.14 -13.89
N SER A 73 -9.61 13.32 -14.40
CA SER A 73 -9.01 13.43 -15.72
C SER A 73 -7.66 12.70 -15.79
N PRO A 74 -7.16 12.33 -16.97
CA PRO A 74 -5.83 11.72 -17.11
C PRO A 74 -4.73 12.56 -16.46
N GLN A 75 -4.81 13.88 -16.61
CA GLN A 75 -3.84 14.82 -16.04
C GLN A 75 -3.90 14.85 -14.51
N GLN A 76 -5.10 14.81 -13.93
CA GLN A 76 -5.28 14.73 -12.48
C GLN A 76 -4.73 13.42 -11.90
N LYS A 77 -4.91 12.28 -12.61
CA LYS A 77 -4.35 10.99 -12.21
C LYS A 77 -2.82 11.03 -12.20
N GLU A 78 -2.22 11.63 -13.22
CA GLU A 78 -0.76 11.79 -13.29
C GLU A 78 -0.24 12.68 -12.16
N THR A 79 -0.90 13.82 -11.93
CA THR A 79 -0.59 14.73 -10.83
C THR A 79 -0.65 14.01 -9.49
N PHE A 80 -1.73 13.28 -9.23
CA PHE A 80 -1.89 12.49 -8.01
C PHE A 80 -0.74 11.49 -7.81
N LEU A 81 -0.40 10.72 -8.84
CA LEU A 81 0.70 9.76 -8.76
C LEU A 81 2.05 10.44 -8.47
N ASN A 82 2.28 11.62 -9.02
CA ASN A 82 3.50 12.38 -8.77
C ASN A 82 3.55 12.92 -7.34
N LEU A 83 2.43 13.39 -6.79
CA LEU A 83 2.33 13.81 -5.39
C LEU A 83 2.64 12.66 -4.43
N ILE A 84 2.09 11.45 -4.68
CA ILE A 84 2.41 10.26 -3.87
C ILE A 84 3.89 9.90 -3.98
N LYS A 85 4.47 9.92 -5.19
CA LYS A 85 5.91 9.65 -5.39
C LYS A 85 6.77 10.62 -4.60
N GLU A 86 6.45 11.90 -4.65
CA GLU A 86 7.15 12.94 -3.90
C GLU A 86 7.03 12.69 -2.39
N ALA A 87 5.83 12.48 -1.86
CA ALA A 87 5.63 12.16 -0.45
C ALA A 87 6.43 10.93 0.00
N VAL A 88 6.37 9.83 -0.76
CA VAL A 88 7.15 8.61 -0.47
C VAL A 88 8.65 8.86 -0.52
N SER A 89 9.14 9.74 -1.41
CA SER A 89 10.56 10.08 -1.49
C SER A 89 11.09 10.72 -0.19
N LEU A 90 10.23 11.43 0.53
CA LEU A 90 10.56 12.10 1.80
C LEU A 90 10.54 11.15 3.01
N ILE A 91 9.84 10.02 2.93
CA ILE A 91 9.71 9.06 4.03
C ILE A 91 10.92 8.12 4.08
N ASP A 92 11.44 7.86 5.29
CA ASP A 92 12.57 6.93 5.47
C ASP A 92 12.17 5.50 5.08
N LYS A 93 13.04 4.83 4.30
CA LYS A 93 12.82 3.44 3.86
C LYS A 93 12.67 2.46 5.02
N ASN A 94 13.38 2.69 6.13
CA ASN A 94 13.31 1.84 7.30
C ASN A 94 11.96 1.96 8.01
N ILE A 95 11.34 3.14 7.97
CA ILE A 95 9.99 3.36 8.50
C ILE A 95 8.98 2.61 7.63
N ILE A 96 9.10 2.67 6.31
CA ILE A 96 8.26 1.90 5.41
C ILE A 96 8.41 0.40 5.68
N TRP A 97 9.66 -0.06 5.76
CA TRP A 97 9.95 -1.48 5.98
C TRP A 97 9.42 -2.02 7.30
N LYS A 98 9.66 -1.28 8.39
CA LYS A 98 9.24 -1.67 9.76
C LYS A 98 7.77 -1.40 10.06
N SER A 99 7.08 -0.65 9.20
CA SER A 99 5.67 -0.31 9.42
C SER A 99 4.79 -1.55 9.55
N THR A 100 4.01 -1.62 10.61
CA THR A 100 2.96 -2.63 10.80
C THR A 100 1.63 -2.21 10.16
N LEU A 101 1.53 -0.95 9.74
CA LEU A 101 0.34 -0.38 9.09
C LEU A 101 0.21 -0.79 7.62
N LEU A 102 1.34 -1.07 6.96
CA LEU A 102 1.37 -1.50 5.58
C LEU A 102 1.28 -3.01 5.47
N SER A 103 0.36 -3.51 4.64
CA SER A 103 0.40 -4.91 4.24
C SER A 103 1.69 -5.22 3.46
N PRO A 104 2.15 -6.48 3.40
CA PRO A 104 3.33 -6.85 2.61
C PRO A 104 3.26 -6.35 1.16
N LYS A 105 2.11 -6.47 0.53
CA LYS A 105 1.86 -5.96 -0.82
C LYS A 105 2.05 -4.44 -0.91
N CYS A 106 1.48 -3.68 0.03
CA CYS A 106 1.60 -2.23 0.05
C CYS A 106 3.04 -1.79 0.32
N LYS A 107 3.80 -2.51 1.15
CA LYS A 107 5.24 -2.25 1.37
C LYS A 107 6.04 -2.35 0.08
N ILE A 108 5.86 -3.45 -0.67
CA ILE A 108 6.54 -3.65 -1.95
C ILE A 108 6.20 -2.54 -2.92
N ILE A 109 4.92 -2.22 -3.11
CA ILE A 109 4.50 -1.14 -4.00
C ILE A 109 5.13 0.19 -3.57
N THR A 110 5.10 0.50 -2.29
CA THR A 110 5.66 1.76 -1.77
C THR A 110 7.17 1.84 -1.97
N LEU A 111 7.90 0.76 -1.70
CA LEU A 111 9.36 0.74 -1.81
C LEU A 111 9.83 0.67 -3.27
N GLU A 112 9.26 -0.19 -4.08
CA GLU A 112 9.79 -0.47 -5.42
C GLU A 112 9.21 0.45 -6.49
N TYR A 113 7.89 0.65 -6.48
CA TYR A 113 7.26 1.49 -7.49
C TYR A 113 7.42 2.98 -7.18
N PHE A 114 7.12 3.40 -5.94
CA PHE A 114 7.16 4.81 -5.58
C PHE A 114 8.55 5.28 -5.18
N LYS A 115 9.24 4.57 -4.30
CA LYS A 115 10.58 4.94 -3.81
C LYS A 115 11.72 4.47 -4.70
N LYS A 116 11.45 3.60 -5.67
CA LYS A 116 12.44 2.99 -6.59
C LYS A 116 13.59 2.30 -5.86
N THR A 117 13.34 1.79 -4.67
CA THR A 117 14.32 1.06 -3.88
C THR A 117 14.10 -0.42 -4.12
N LYS A 118 15.13 -1.14 -4.58
CA LYS A 118 15.03 -2.61 -4.73
C LYS A 118 14.76 -3.23 -3.34
N SER A 119 13.72 -4.00 -3.23
CA SER A 119 13.50 -4.86 -2.07
C SER A 119 14.55 -5.97 -2.09
N VAL A 120 15.34 -6.04 -1.03
CA VAL A 120 16.42 -7.03 -0.92
C VAL A 120 15.89 -8.39 -0.48
N GLN A 121 14.68 -8.44 0.06
CA GLN A 121 14.08 -9.67 0.59
C GLN A 121 12.63 -9.84 0.13
N PRO A 122 12.24 -11.05 -0.26
CA PRO A 122 10.84 -11.34 -0.53
C PRO A 122 10.03 -11.17 0.75
N LEU A 123 8.91 -10.49 0.66
CA LEU A 123 7.93 -10.44 1.75
C LEU A 123 6.99 -11.64 1.62
N VAL A 124 6.77 -12.30 2.74
CA VAL A 124 5.90 -13.47 2.83
C VAL A 124 4.71 -13.11 3.70
N GLU A 125 3.52 -13.39 3.22
CA GLU A 125 2.28 -13.21 3.95
C GLU A 125 1.58 -14.56 4.12
N ILE A 126 1.23 -14.89 5.36
CA ILE A 126 0.42 -16.07 5.65
C ILE A 126 -1.03 -15.74 5.35
N ILE A 127 -1.60 -16.35 4.32
CA ILE A 127 -2.97 -16.13 3.88
C ILE A 127 -3.94 -17.01 4.68
N GLU A 128 -3.58 -18.26 4.88
CA GLU A 128 -4.45 -19.24 5.54
C GLU A 128 -3.63 -20.27 6.31
N ILE A 129 -4.11 -20.62 7.50
CA ILE A 129 -3.61 -21.75 8.28
C ILE A 129 -4.79 -22.71 8.48
N ASN A 130 -4.77 -23.84 7.80
CA ASN A 130 -5.80 -24.86 7.97
C ASN A 130 -5.27 -26.04 8.79
N ARG A 131 -5.47 -25.96 10.11
CA ARG A 131 -4.96 -26.99 11.04
C ARG A 131 -5.60 -28.37 10.83
N LYS A 132 -6.87 -28.42 10.38
CA LYS A 132 -7.56 -29.70 10.14
C LYS A 132 -7.00 -30.43 8.91
N LYS A 133 -6.68 -29.68 7.87
CA LYS A 133 -6.10 -30.22 6.63
C LYS A 133 -4.57 -30.15 6.60
N GLN A 134 -3.95 -29.67 7.67
CA GLN A 134 -2.49 -29.55 7.84
C GLN A 134 -1.78 -28.83 6.66
N TYR A 135 -2.36 -27.72 6.18
CA TYR A 135 -1.70 -26.90 5.18
C TYR A 135 -1.58 -25.43 5.60
N LEU A 136 -0.58 -24.78 5.04
CA LEU A 136 -0.31 -23.36 5.15
C LEU A 136 -0.32 -22.76 3.75
N THR A 137 -1.14 -21.72 3.53
CA THR A 137 -1.10 -20.94 2.30
C THR A 137 -0.32 -19.67 2.55
N VAL A 138 0.72 -19.44 1.75
CA VAL A 138 1.55 -18.24 1.83
C VAL A 138 1.58 -17.53 0.48
N SER A 139 1.60 -16.21 0.51
CA SER A 139 1.86 -15.39 -0.67
C SER A 139 3.25 -14.80 -0.59
N PHE A 140 4.00 -14.92 -1.68
CA PHE A 140 5.31 -14.30 -1.84
C PHE A 140 5.17 -13.04 -2.67
N TYR A 141 5.74 -11.96 -2.17
CA TYR A 141 5.86 -10.71 -2.91
C TYR A 141 7.33 -10.50 -3.23
N SER A 142 7.71 -10.74 -4.48
CA SER A 142 9.06 -10.47 -4.96
C SER A 142 9.01 -9.33 -5.96
N GLY A 143 9.93 -8.38 -5.81
CA GLY A 143 10.01 -7.19 -6.66
C GLY A 143 10.50 -7.39 -8.08
N TYR A 144 10.55 -8.62 -8.55
CA TYR A 144 11.01 -8.92 -9.89
C TYR A 144 9.86 -8.89 -10.90
N LYS A 145 9.85 -7.84 -11.71
CA LYS A 145 8.99 -7.59 -12.88
C LYS A 145 7.61 -7.02 -12.59
N PHE A 146 7.55 -5.76 -12.19
CA PHE A 146 6.41 -4.92 -12.48
C PHE A 146 6.44 -4.49 -13.96
N ASN A 147 6.11 -5.41 -14.86
CA ASN A 147 5.69 -5.03 -16.20
C ASN A 147 4.17 -4.87 -16.14
N SER A 148 3.72 -3.63 -16.05
CA SER A 148 2.39 -3.10 -16.42
C SER A 148 1.10 -3.80 -15.95
N ALA A 149 1.16 -4.87 -15.20
CA ALA A 149 -0.02 -5.51 -14.63
C ALA A 149 0.27 -5.88 -13.17
N LEU A 150 -0.46 -5.28 -12.29
CA LEU A 150 -0.43 -5.50 -10.84
C LEU A 150 -0.98 -6.88 -10.44
N SER A 151 -0.46 -7.95 -11.03
CA SER A 151 -0.80 -9.31 -10.64
C SER A 151 0.46 -10.07 -10.25
N LEU A 152 0.93 -9.87 -9.04
CA LEU A 152 2.10 -10.55 -8.50
C LEU A 152 1.85 -11.09 -7.10
N SER A 153 0.86 -11.96 -6.99
CA SER A 153 0.84 -12.90 -5.88
C SER A 153 0.87 -14.31 -6.49
N THR A 154 2.01 -14.95 -6.43
CA THR A 154 2.04 -16.40 -6.56
C THR A 154 1.69 -16.95 -5.19
N SER A 155 0.52 -17.55 -5.05
CA SER A 155 0.16 -18.26 -3.83
C SER A 155 0.70 -19.68 -3.92
N ILE A 156 1.58 -20.06 -3.01
CA ILE A 156 2.13 -21.40 -2.91
C ILE A 156 1.45 -22.07 -1.73
N LYS A 157 0.91 -23.26 -1.99
CA LYS A 157 0.31 -24.10 -0.96
C LYS A 157 1.37 -25.00 -0.36
N TRP A 158 1.56 -24.90 0.94
CA TRP A 158 2.47 -25.75 1.69
C TRP A 158 1.69 -26.78 2.48
N THR A 159 2.08 -28.03 2.39
CA THR A 159 1.52 -29.11 3.22
C THR A 159 2.54 -29.51 4.27
N LEU A 160 2.13 -29.51 5.53
CA LEU A 160 2.93 -30.02 6.64
C LEU A 160 2.79 -31.55 6.66
N LEU A 161 3.81 -32.25 6.22
CA LEU A 161 3.92 -33.70 6.36
C LEU A 161 5.07 -33.99 7.35
N ASN A 162 4.76 -34.66 8.47
CA ASN A 162 5.75 -35.13 9.46
C ASN A 162 6.75 -34.06 9.91
N GLN A 163 6.30 -32.83 10.16
CA GLN A 163 7.12 -31.67 10.53
C GLN A 163 8.02 -31.10 9.40
N GLU A 164 7.96 -31.61 8.20
CA GLU A 164 8.62 -31.01 7.03
C GLU A 164 7.64 -30.23 6.18
N LEU A 165 8.10 -29.09 5.67
CA LEU A 165 7.34 -28.23 4.76
C LEU A 165 7.58 -28.70 3.33
N ILE A 166 6.56 -29.23 2.67
CA ILE A 166 6.62 -29.60 1.26
C ILE A 166 5.90 -28.54 0.42
N MET A 167 6.61 -28.02 -0.57
CA MET A 167 6.09 -27.02 -1.51
C MET A 167 5.32 -27.72 -2.64
N HIS A 168 4.10 -27.24 -2.89
CA HIS A 168 3.33 -27.62 -4.07
C HIS A 168 3.20 -26.38 -4.95
N GLU A 169 3.67 -26.45 -6.18
CA GLU A 169 3.52 -25.46 -7.23
C GLU A 169 2.10 -25.45 -7.83
#